data_766419a14348f05a9d63d0f090061784
#
_entry.id   766419a14348f05a9d63d0f090061784
#
_cell.length_a   1.000
_cell.length_b   1.000
_cell.length_c   1.000
_cell.angle_alpha   90.00
_cell.angle_beta   90.00
_cell.angle_gamma   90.00
#
_symmetry.space_group_name_H-M   'P 1'
#
loop_
_entity.id
_entity.type
_entity.pdbx_description
1 polymer ?
#
loop_
_entity_poly.entity_id
_entity_poly.type
_entity_poly.pdbx_seq_one_letter_code
_entity_poly.pdbx_strand_id
1 'polypeptide(L)'
;MRKSRYARTLHFLCIDPSDTYLHVKEIEKHLSIILYKMTPGELMLVDRKQSNRILLVDYKEVPQLLAICPNLPVMWKNHEIILFNVPLQLPTSELLTYGVLKGLFYNTDQKDKIARGLQEVIDGDNWLPRKVTNQLLFYYRNMVNTNTTPTNVDLTIREIQVIRCLQSGSSNTQIADDLFISEFTVKSHLYQIFRKLAVKNRVQAIAWANQNLLA
;
A
#
# COMPACT_ATOMS: atom_id res chain seq x y z
N MET A 1 -24.67 -9.05 -13.64
CA MET A 1 -23.53 -8.16 -13.89
C MET A 1 -22.45 -8.96 -14.61
N ARG A 2 -22.14 -8.65 -15.86
CA ARG A 2 -21.07 -9.32 -16.62
C ARG A 2 -19.72 -8.86 -16.07
N LYS A 3 -19.00 -9.72 -15.35
CA LYS A 3 -17.58 -9.51 -15.04
C LYS A 3 -16.83 -9.44 -16.38
N SER A 4 -16.28 -8.28 -16.70
CA SER A 4 -15.34 -8.13 -17.81
C SER A 4 -14.13 -9.01 -17.49
N ARG A 5 -14.05 -10.19 -18.15
CA ARG A 5 -12.90 -11.09 -18.07
C ARG A 5 -11.79 -10.54 -18.95
N TYR A 6 -11.07 -9.54 -18.49
CA TYR A 6 -9.72 -9.33 -19.00
C TYR A 6 -8.86 -10.47 -18.45
N ALA A 7 -8.28 -11.27 -19.32
CA ALA A 7 -7.40 -12.36 -18.94
C ALA A 7 -6.25 -11.81 -18.08
N ARG A 8 -6.14 -12.29 -16.84
CA ARG A 8 -5.02 -11.97 -15.96
C ARG A 8 -3.80 -12.76 -16.39
N THR A 9 -2.66 -12.13 -16.43
CA THR A 9 -1.39 -12.76 -16.84
C THR A 9 -0.41 -12.78 -15.67
N LEU A 10 0.23 -13.92 -15.48
CA LEU A 10 1.28 -14.09 -14.48
C LEU A 10 2.65 -13.76 -15.09
N HIS A 11 3.40 -12.92 -14.43
CA HIS A 11 4.74 -12.52 -14.81
C HIS A 11 5.72 -12.83 -13.69
N PHE A 12 6.69 -13.70 -13.96
CA PHE A 12 7.75 -13.99 -13.03
C PHE A 12 8.81 -12.89 -13.08
N LEU A 13 8.99 -12.20 -11.97
CA LEU A 13 10.01 -11.16 -11.85
C LEU A 13 11.36 -11.81 -11.60
N CYS A 14 12.29 -11.65 -12.52
CA CYS A 14 13.60 -12.27 -12.51
C CYS A 14 14.71 -11.29 -12.87
N ILE A 15 15.94 -11.68 -12.54
CA ILE A 15 17.15 -10.92 -12.84
C ILE A 15 17.53 -11.08 -14.32
N ASP A 16 17.61 -12.33 -14.77
CA ASP A 16 17.92 -12.70 -16.16
C ASP A 16 16.84 -13.62 -16.74
N PRO A 17 16.11 -13.17 -17.77
CA PRO A 17 15.11 -13.99 -18.41
C PRO A 17 15.67 -15.25 -19.13
N SER A 18 16.97 -15.26 -19.43
CA SER A 18 17.64 -16.40 -20.08
C SER A 18 17.92 -17.55 -19.11
N ASP A 19 17.98 -17.25 -17.81
CA ASP A 19 18.23 -18.24 -16.77
C ASP A 19 17.11 -19.28 -16.69
N THR A 20 17.51 -20.50 -16.33
CA THR A 20 16.59 -21.62 -16.11
C THR A 20 16.17 -21.68 -14.66
N TYR A 21 14.98 -21.14 -14.38
CA TYR A 21 14.34 -21.24 -13.07
C TYR A 21 13.58 -22.58 -12.96
N LEU A 22 14.21 -23.60 -12.40
CA LEU A 22 13.63 -24.97 -12.35
C LEU A 22 12.27 -24.99 -11.64
N HIS A 23 12.13 -24.24 -10.55
CA HIS A 23 10.88 -24.14 -9.80
C HIS A 23 9.77 -23.45 -10.61
N VAL A 24 10.10 -22.48 -11.47
CA VAL A 24 9.15 -21.81 -12.36
C VAL A 24 8.64 -22.82 -13.40
N LYS A 25 9.53 -23.58 -14.04
CA LYS A 25 9.15 -24.63 -15.00
C LYS A 25 8.24 -25.69 -14.37
N GLU A 26 8.49 -26.05 -13.11
CA GLU A 26 7.62 -26.99 -12.40
C GLU A 26 6.22 -26.40 -12.15
N ILE A 27 6.12 -25.12 -11.78
CA ILE A 27 4.84 -24.41 -11.64
C ILE A 27 4.09 -24.37 -12.97
N GLU A 28 4.77 -24.01 -14.07
CA GLU A 28 4.18 -23.97 -15.42
C GLU A 28 3.59 -25.33 -15.82
N LYS A 29 4.34 -26.41 -15.55
CA LYS A 29 3.89 -27.77 -15.86
C LYS A 29 2.63 -28.18 -15.09
N HIS A 30 2.51 -27.76 -13.80
CA HIS A 30 1.37 -28.11 -12.97
C HIS A 30 0.12 -27.29 -13.29
N LEU A 31 0.28 -26.03 -13.67
CA LEU A 31 -0.83 -25.12 -13.97
C LEU A 31 -1.27 -25.15 -15.44
N SER A 32 -0.48 -25.77 -16.32
CA SER A 32 -0.68 -25.66 -17.77
C SER A 32 -0.80 -24.21 -18.27
N ILE A 33 -0.03 -23.32 -17.64
CA ILE A 33 0.04 -21.90 -18.01
C ILE A 33 1.48 -21.53 -18.39
N ILE A 34 1.60 -20.44 -19.14
CA ILE A 34 2.90 -19.84 -19.45
C ILE A 34 3.17 -18.71 -18.46
N LEU A 35 4.30 -18.78 -17.76
CA LEU A 35 4.79 -17.70 -16.93
C LEU A 35 5.72 -16.81 -17.77
N TYR A 36 5.26 -15.59 -18.04
CA TYR A 36 6.10 -14.62 -18.73
C TYR A 36 7.19 -14.14 -17.80
N LYS A 37 8.43 -14.26 -18.19
CA LYS A 37 9.56 -13.70 -17.45
C LYS A 37 9.63 -12.21 -17.67
N MET A 38 9.94 -11.46 -16.63
CA MET A 38 10.01 -9.99 -16.68
C MET A 38 11.15 -9.51 -15.79
N THR A 39 11.97 -8.61 -16.30
CA THR A 39 13.02 -7.94 -15.53
C THR A 39 12.51 -6.66 -14.87
N PRO A 40 13.18 -6.13 -13.81
CA PRO A 40 12.87 -4.83 -13.26
C PRO A 40 12.90 -3.69 -14.31
N GLY A 41 13.80 -3.78 -15.30
CA GLY A 41 13.88 -2.80 -16.38
C GLY A 41 12.63 -2.79 -17.27
N GLU A 42 12.13 -3.97 -17.62
CA GLU A 42 10.89 -4.11 -18.40
C GLU A 42 9.67 -3.65 -17.57
N LEU A 43 9.67 -3.89 -16.26
CA LEU A 43 8.61 -3.41 -15.37
C LEU A 43 8.52 -1.87 -15.36
N MET A 44 9.64 -1.16 -15.53
CA MET A 44 9.65 0.31 -15.64
C MET A 44 8.93 0.82 -16.89
N LEU A 45 8.96 0.06 -17.97
CA LEU A 45 8.40 0.44 -19.27
C LEU A 45 6.90 0.13 -19.38
N VAL A 46 6.35 -0.59 -18.40
CA VAL A 46 4.95 -0.98 -18.42
C VAL A 46 4.04 0.21 -18.11
N ASP A 47 3.10 0.47 -19.01
CA ASP A 47 2.07 1.49 -18.78
C ASP A 47 1.22 1.12 -17.54
N ARG A 48 1.09 2.08 -16.61
CA ARG A 48 0.31 1.95 -15.36
C ARG A 48 -1.17 1.60 -15.58
N LYS A 49 -1.67 1.73 -16.81
CA LYS A 49 -3.06 1.40 -17.18
C LYS A 49 -3.31 -0.09 -17.41
N GLN A 50 -2.28 -0.92 -17.47
CA GLN A 50 -2.44 -2.38 -17.66
C GLN A 50 -2.52 -3.08 -16.29
N SER A 51 -3.69 -3.00 -15.65
CA SER A 51 -3.95 -3.53 -14.30
C SER A 51 -4.13 -5.07 -14.23
N ASN A 52 -3.92 -5.79 -15.31
CA ASN A 52 -4.22 -7.24 -15.39
C ASN A 52 -2.99 -8.14 -15.17
N ARG A 53 -1.85 -7.56 -14.81
CA ARG A 53 -0.61 -8.30 -14.56
C ARG A 53 -0.44 -8.58 -13.09
N ILE A 54 -0.18 -9.85 -12.80
CA ILE A 54 0.18 -10.33 -11.46
C ILE A 54 1.68 -10.62 -11.50
N LEU A 55 2.43 -10.04 -10.57
CA LEU A 55 3.86 -10.31 -10.44
C LEU A 55 4.08 -11.48 -9.48
N LEU A 56 4.70 -12.53 -9.97
CA LEU A 56 5.19 -13.65 -9.17
C LEU A 56 6.64 -13.38 -8.78
N VAL A 57 6.92 -13.26 -7.50
CA VAL A 57 8.24 -12.86 -6.97
C VAL A 57 8.80 -13.96 -6.07
N ASP A 58 9.99 -14.46 -6.39
CA ASP A 58 10.72 -15.34 -5.48
C ASP A 58 11.32 -14.52 -4.34
N TYR A 59 10.88 -14.80 -3.12
CA TYR A 59 11.37 -14.10 -1.94
C TYR A 59 12.89 -14.19 -1.78
N LYS A 60 13.48 -15.31 -2.20
CA LYS A 60 14.95 -15.52 -2.12
C LYS A 60 15.73 -14.59 -3.05
N GLU A 61 15.12 -14.17 -4.16
CA GLU A 61 15.75 -13.27 -5.13
C GLU A 61 15.55 -11.79 -4.78
N VAL A 62 14.64 -11.46 -3.87
CA VAL A 62 14.32 -10.06 -3.50
C VAL A 62 15.57 -9.24 -3.14
N PRO A 63 16.52 -9.73 -2.31
CA PRO A 63 17.71 -8.96 -1.99
C PRO A 63 18.55 -8.58 -3.23
N GLN A 64 18.69 -9.50 -4.18
CA GLN A 64 19.43 -9.27 -5.42
C GLN A 64 18.67 -8.33 -6.37
N LEU A 65 17.35 -8.51 -6.49
CA LEU A 65 16.49 -7.62 -7.27
C LEU A 65 16.56 -6.18 -6.75
N LEU A 66 16.56 -5.99 -5.42
CA LEU A 66 16.70 -4.68 -4.80
C LEU A 66 18.10 -4.09 -4.97
N ALA A 67 19.16 -4.91 -5.00
CA ALA A 67 20.51 -4.46 -5.26
C ALA A 67 20.66 -3.90 -6.70
N ILE A 68 20.00 -4.54 -7.67
CA ILE A 68 20.01 -4.10 -9.09
C ILE A 68 19.06 -2.91 -9.29
N CYS A 69 17.89 -2.92 -8.67
CA CYS A 69 16.86 -1.90 -8.79
C CYS A 69 16.34 -1.44 -7.42
N PRO A 70 17.02 -0.48 -6.75
CA PRO A 70 16.60 0.00 -5.42
C PRO A 70 15.20 0.62 -5.40
N ASN A 71 14.72 1.14 -6.54
CA ASN A 71 13.40 1.74 -6.68
C ASN A 71 12.27 0.71 -6.92
N LEU A 72 12.58 -0.57 -6.95
CA LEU A 72 11.63 -1.65 -7.21
C LEU A 72 10.37 -1.59 -6.30
N PRO A 73 10.47 -1.29 -4.98
CA PRO A 73 9.30 -1.17 -4.11
C PRO A 73 8.31 -0.08 -4.55
N VAL A 74 8.78 0.99 -5.17
CA VAL A 74 7.92 2.05 -5.72
C VAL A 74 7.25 1.59 -7.01
N MET A 75 7.96 0.80 -7.81
CA MET A 75 7.46 0.31 -9.10
C MET A 75 6.34 -0.71 -8.94
N TRP A 76 6.53 -1.69 -8.07
CA TRP A 76 5.53 -2.74 -7.86
C TRP A 76 4.39 -2.35 -6.92
N LYS A 77 4.44 -1.16 -6.30
CA LYS A 77 3.44 -0.71 -5.30
C LYS A 77 1.99 -0.83 -5.78
N ASN A 78 1.75 -0.62 -7.06
CA ASN A 78 0.42 -0.66 -7.66
C ASN A 78 0.12 -1.96 -8.41
N HIS A 79 1.01 -2.96 -8.33
CA HIS A 79 0.82 -4.26 -8.96
C HIS A 79 0.28 -5.27 -7.98
N GLU A 80 -0.50 -6.22 -8.47
CA GLU A 80 -0.85 -7.41 -7.70
C GLU A 80 0.39 -8.30 -7.60
N ILE A 81 0.73 -8.73 -6.38
CA ILE A 81 1.95 -9.49 -6.11
C ILE A 81 1.62 -10.81 -5.45
N ILE A 82 2.31 -11.84 -5.91
CA ILE A 82 2.38 -13.14 -5.27
C ILE A 82 3.83 -13.37 -4.85
N LEU A 83 4.04 -13.64 -3.57
CA LEU A 83 5.34 -14.07 -3.03
C LEU A 83 5.38 -15.58 -2.91
N PHE A 84 6.48 -16.20 -3.29
CA PHE A 84 6.72 -17.62 -3.01
C PHE A 84 8.13 -17.83 -2.45
N ASN A 85 8.44 -19.04 -1.98
CA ASN A 85 9.65 -19.36 -1.21
C ASN A 85 9.83 -18.50 0.06
N VAL A 86 8.74 -18.00 0.62
CA VAL A 86 8.75 -17.17 1.82
C VAL A 86 9.12 -18.02 3.03
N PRO A 87 10.01 -17.57 3.94
CA PRO A 87 10.23 -18.23 5.22
C PRO A 87 8.95 -18.16 6.07
N LEU A 88 8.88 -18.99 7.11
CA LEU A 88 7.64 -19.26 7.86
C LEU A 88 6.96 -18.01 8.46
N GLN A 89 7.69 -16.89 8.62
CA GLN A 89 7.15 -15.67 9.21
C GLN A 89 7.89 -14.44 8.69
N LEU A 90 7.12 -13.48 8.15
CA LEU A 90 7.61 -12.15 7.82
C LEU A 90 7.01 -11.11 8.75
N PRO A 91 7.76 -10.06 9.13
CA PRO A 91 7.23 -8.94 9.89
C PRO A 91 6.22 -8.13 9.06
N THR A 92 5.26 -7.50 9.72
CA THR A 92 4.23 -6.68 9.05
C THR A 92 4.84 -5.56 8.22
N SER A 93 5.87 -4.90 8.72
CA SER A 93 6.58 -3.83 8.02
C SER A 93 7.12 -4.29 6.66
N GLU A 94 7.60 -5.52 6.57
CA GLU A 94 8.11 -6.08 5.34
C GLU A 94 6.97 -6.47 4.38
N LEU A 95 5.90 -7.11 4.89
CA LEU A 95 4.72 -7.44 4.08
C LEU A 95 4.12 -6.21 3.40
N LEU A 96 4.18 -5.05 4.06
CA LEU A 96 3.67 -3.78 3.54
C LEU A 96 4.55 -3.13 2.46
N THR A 97 5.78 -3.60 2.27
CA THR A 97 6.64 -3.10 1.18
C THR A 97 6.23 -3.65 -0.18
N TYR A 98 5.54 -4.79 -0.20
CA TYR A 98 5.01 -5.38 -1.42
C TYR A 98 3.67 -4.74 -1.77
N GLY A 99 3.43 -4.44 -3.03
CA GLY A 99 2.24 -3.73 -3.50
C GLY A 99 0.91 -4.34 -3.04
N VAL A 100 0.04 -4.70 -3.96
CA VAL A 100 -1.21 -5.39 -3.61
C VAL A 100 -0.93 -6.88 -3.43
N LEU A 101 -0.58 -7.30 -2.21
CA LEU A 101 -0.26 -8.70 -1.91
C LEU A 101 -1.51 -9.58 -2.08
N LYS A 102 -1.53 -10.41 -3.13
CA LYS A 102 -2.63 -11.30 -3.50
C LYS A 102 -2.39 -12.75 -3.08
N GLY A 103 -1.13 -13.17 -3.05
CA GLY A 103 -0.76 -14.53 -2.69
C GLY A 103 0.54 -14.60 -1.92
N LEU A 104 0.64 -15.59 -1.02
CA LEU A 104 1.87 -15.89 -0.31
C LEU A 104 2.00 -17.40 -0.10
N PHE A 105 3.13 -17.96 -0.55
CA PHE A 105 3.48 -19.37 -0.41
C PHE A 105 4.78 -19.51 0.35
N TYR A 106 4.75 -20.39 1.32
CA TYR A 106 5.94 -20.70 2.10
C TYR A 106 6.88 -21.65 1.34
N ASN A 107 8.15 -21.63 1.69
CA ASN A 107 9.15 -22.54 1.13
C ASN A 107 8.88 -24.02 1.47
N THR A 108 7.99 -24.28 2.43
CA THR A 108 7.55 -25.64 2.84
C THR A 108 6.25 -26.06 2.14
N ASP A 109 5.62 -25.18 1.36
CA ASP A 109 4.35 -25.50 0.70
C ASP A 109 4.56 -26.50 -0.45
N GLN A 110 3.66 -27.47 -0.55
CA GLN A 110 3.67 -28.48 -1.60
C GLN A 110 3.24 -27.87 -2.94
N LYS A 111 3.73 -28.43 -4.05
CA LYS A 111 3.47 -27.96 -5.42
C LYS A 111 1.99 -27.87 -5.75
N ASP A 112 1.20 -28.87 -5.36
CA ASP A 112 -0.26 -28.88 -5.60
C ASP A 112 -0.98 -27.74 -4.86
N LYS A 113 -0.49 -27.36 -3.67
CA LYS A 113 -1.00 -26.24 -2.92
C LYS A 113 -0.68 -24.92 -3.62
N ILE A 114 0.55 -24.79 -4.13
CA ILE A 114 0.99 -23.62 -4.89
C ILE A 114 0.14 -23.48 -6.16
N ALA A 115 0.00 -24.59 -6.92
CA ALA A 115 -0.79 -24.58 -8.15
C ALA A 115 -2.25 -24.16 -7.93
N ARG A 116 -2.91 -24.72 -6.92
CA ARG A 116 -4.29 -24.31 -6.55
C ARG A 116 -4.36 -22.86 -6.17
N GLY A 117 -3.46 -22.38 -5.31
CA GLY A 117 -3.48 -21.01 -4.85
C GLY A 117 -3.19 -20.00 -5.97
N LEU A 118 -2.30 -20.33 -6.91
CA LEU A 118 -2.06 -19.49 -8.09
C LEU A 118 -3.31 -19.41 -8.97
N GLN A 119 -4.03 -20.53 -9.16
CA GLN A 119 -5.28 -20.53 -9.93
C GLN A 119 -6.35 -19.64 -9.27
N GLU A 120 -6.53 -19.74 -7.95
CA GLU A 120 -7.44 -18.88 -7.19
C GLU A 120 -7.10 -17.39 -7.37
N VAL A 121 -5.81 -17.05 -7.33
CA VAL A 121 -5.39 -15.65 -7.55
C VAL A 121 -5.64 -15.20 -8.98
N ILE A 122 -5.40 -16.05 -9.99
CA ILE A 122 -5.73 -15.76 -11.40
C ILE A 122 -7.23 -15.51 -11.55
N ASP A 123 -8.06 -16.29 -10.86
CA ASP A 123 -9.53 -16.16 -10.89
C ASP A 123 -10.05 -14.93 -10.14
N GLY A 124 -9.18 -14.25 -9.38
CA GLY A 124 -9.46 -12.95 -8.76
C GLY A 124 -9.52 -12.97 -7.23
N ASP A 125 -9.35 -14.13 -6.62
CA ASP A 125 -9.36 -14.29 -5.17
C ASP A 125 -7.99 -13.98 -4.54
N ASN A 126 -7.88 -14.10 -3.23
CA ASN A 126 -6.62 -13.94 -2.51
C ASN A 126 -6.20 -15.28 -1.90
N TRP A 127 -4.93 -15.62 -2.02
CA TRP A 127 -4.35 -16.80 -1.39
C TRP A 127 -3.33 -16.40 -0.32
N LEU A 128 -3.82 -15.98 0.83
CA LEU A 128 -2.97 -15.55 1.94
C LEU A 128 -3.13 -16.51 3.13
N PRO A 129 -2.01 -16.96 3.73
CA PRO A 129 -2.08 -17.75 4.97
C PRO A 129 -2.83 -16.99 6.06
N ARG A 130 -3.65 -17.69 6.84
CA ARG A 130 -4.49 -17.08 7.89
C ARG A 130 -3.72 -16.15 8.83
N LYS A 131 -2.47 -16.51 9.18
CA LYS A 131 -1.62 -15.65 10.01
C LYS A 131 -1.30 -14.33 9.35
N VAL A 132 -0.94 -14.35 8.06
CA VAL A 132 -0.63 -13.14 7.26
C VAL A 132 -1.88 -12.28 7.11
N THR A 133 -3.02 -12.88 6.80
CA THR A 133 -4.30 -12.17 6.71
C THR A 133 -4.64 -11.48 8.04
N ASN A 134 -4.55 -12.19 9.17
CA ASN A 134 -4.80 -11.61 10.48
C ASN A 134 -3.83 -10.47 10.81
N GLN A 135 -2.56 -10.63 10.46
CA GLN A 135 -1.50 -9.64 10.68
C GLN A 135 -1.77 -8.35 9.89
N LEU A 136 -2.16 -8.46 8.62
CA LEU A 136 -2.52 -7.32 7.78
C LEU A 136 -3.83 -6.67 8.23
N LEU A 137 -4.86 -7.46 8.55
CA LEU A 137 -6.14 -6.94 9.07
C LEU A 137 -5.94 -6.19 10.39
N PHE A 138 -5.11 -6.72 11.31
CA PHE A 138 -4.80 -6.03 12.56
C PHE A 138 -4.09 -4.70 12.29
N TYR A 139 -3.12 -4.69 11.38
CA TYR A 139 -2.41 -3.46 11.00
C TYR A 139 -3.37 -2.43 10.41
N TYR A 140 -4.17 -2.79 9.40
CA TYR A 140 -5.10 -1.86 8.77
C TYR A 140 -6.22 -1.41 9.71
N ARG A 141 -6.73 -2.29 10.58
CA ARG A 141 -7.70 -1.91 11.60
C ARG A 141 -7.13 -0.88 12.57
N ASN A 142 -5.88 -1.04 12.98
CA ASN A 142 -5.23 -0.05 13.84
C ASN A 142 -4.96 1.25 13.10
N MET A 143 -4.56 1.20 11.83
CA MET A 143 -4.41 2.40 10.98
C MET A 143 -5.75 3.12 10.79
N VAL A 144 -6.83 2.39 10.53
CA VAL A 144 -8.18 2.96 10.44
C VAL A 144 -8.59 3.49 11.80
N ASN A 145 -8.34 2.78 12.89
CA ASN A 145 -8.67 3.26 14.24
C ASN A 145 -7.79 4.45 14.68
N THR A 146 -6.54 4.54 14.25
CA THR A 146 -5.71 5.74 14.44
C THR A 146 -6.10 6.89 13.51
N ASN A 147 -6.71 6.59 12.36
CA ASN A 147 -7.32 7.58 11.45
C ASN A 147 -8.80 7.84 11.77
N THR A 148 -9.46 6.94 12.55
CA THR A 148 -10.86 7.03 13.00
C THR A 148 -10.99 7.08 14.53
N THR A 149 -9.89 7.07 15.30
CA THR A 149 -9.90 7.94 16.44
C THR A 149 -9.69 9.34 15.86
N PRO A 150 -10.77 10.07 15.66
CA PRO A 150 -10.67 11.39 16.21
C PRO A 150 -10.21 11.05 17.65
N THR A 151 -9.07 11.47 18.11
CA THR A 151 -9.13 12.13 19.39
C THR A 151 -10.49 12.78 19.33
N ASN A 152 -11.40 12.53 20.26
CA ASN A 152 -12.65 13.25 20.40
C ASN A 152 -12.27 14.70 20.69
N VAL A 153 -11.59 15.31 19.71
CA VAL A 153 -11.27 16.71 19.70
C VAL A 153 -12.48 17.30 19.07
N ASP A 154 -13.39 17.67 19.94
CA ASP A 154 -14.67 18.29 19.60
C ASP A 154 -14.37 19.69 19.02
N LEU A 155 -13.80 19.71 17.81
CA LEU A 155 -13.58 20.93 17.06
C LEU A 155 -14.93 21.41 16.55
N THR A 156 -15.28 22.63 16.88
CA THR A 156 -16.47 23.29 16.32
C THR A 156 -16.31 23.47 14.79
N ILE A 157 -17.40 23.64 14.08
CA ILE A 157 -17.39 23.92 12.63
C ILE A 157 -16.44 25.09 12.31
N ARG A 158 -16.42 26.11 13.16
CA ARG A 158 -15.56 27.27 12.97
C ARG A 158 -14.08 26.96 13.16
N GLU A 159 -13.74 26.16 14.15
CA GLU A 159 -12.37 25.69 14.37
C GLU A 159 -11.89 24.80 13.22
N ILE A 160 -12.77 23.97 12.65
CA ILE A 160 -12.47 23.17 11.43
C ILE A 160 -12.18 24.09 10.24
N GLN A 161 -12.93 25.15 10.05
CA GLN A 161 -12.67 26.13 8.98
C GLN A 161 -11.30 26.80 9.16
N VAL A 162 -11.01 27.26 10.38
CA VAL A 162 -9.73 27.92 10.71
C VAL A 162 -8.55 26.96 10.49
N ILE A 163 -8.64 25.72 10.95
CA ILE A 163 -7.53 24.76 10.79
C ILE A 163 -7.32 24.33 9.34
N ARG A 164 -8.37 24.32 8.50
CA ARG A 164 -8.23 24.09 7.05
C ARG A 164 -7.50 25.23 6.35
N CYS A 165 -7.83 26.47 6.66
CA CYS A 165 -7.06 27.62 6.16
C CYS A 165 -5.61 27.59 6.64
N LEU A 166 -5.38 27.13 7.88
CA LEU A 166 -4.04 26.94 8.41
C LEU A 166 -3.26 25.87 7.64
N GLN A 167 -3.92 24.75 7.29
CA GLN A 167 -3.38 23.65 6.49
C GLN A 167 -2.95 24.08 5.10
N SER A 168 -3.72 24.99 4.46
CA SER A 168 -3.38 25.59 3.16
C SER A 168 -2.26 26.64 3.22
N GLY A 169 -1.74 26.95 4.42
CA GLY A 169 -0.64 27.88 4.61
C GLY A 169 -1.04 29.35 4.83
N SER A 170 -2.33 29.66 4.95
CA SER A 170 -2.84 31.03 5.11
C SER A 170 -2.33 31.69 6.39
N SER A 171 -1.91 32.95 6.33
CA SER A 171 -1.59 33.77 7.50
C SER A 171 -2.84 34.10 8.32
N ASN A 172 -2.67 34.59 9.55
CA ASN A 172 -3.83 34.96 10.38
C ASN A 172 -4.67 36.07 9.74
N THR A 173 -4.03 37.00 9.05
CA THR A 173 -4.70 38.06 8.28
C THR A 173 -5.53 37.47 7.16
N GLN A 174 -4.94 36.58 6.37
CA GLN A 174 -5.64 35.87 5.28
C GLN A 174 -6.83 35.05 5.80
N ILE A 175 -6.65 34.33 6.93
CA ILE A 175 -7.74 33.58 7.56
C ILE A 175 -8.86 34.53 8.04
N ALA A 176 -8.50 35.69 8.57
CA ALA A 176 -9.46 36.70 9.00
C ALA A 176 -10.31 37.22 7.80
N ASP A 177 -9.64 37.54 6.70
CA ASP A 177 -10.27 37.97 5.48
C ASP A 177 -11.17 36.88 4.85
N ASP A 178 -10.65 35.66 4.69
CA ASP A 178 -11.35 34.52 4.11
C ASP A 178 -12.61 34.12 4.90
N LEU A 179 -12.54 34.27 6.22
CA LEU A 179 -13.62 33.87 7.11
C LEU A 179 -14.48 35.02 7.61
N PHE A 180 -14.22 36.26 7.16
CA PHE A 180 -14.92 37.47 7.57
C PHE A 180 -14.98 37.69 9.10
N ILE A 181 -13.80 37.55 9.77
CA ILE A 181 -13.64 37.79 11.21
C ILE A 181 -12.39 38.61 11.48
N SER A 182 -12.23 39.08 12.73
CA SER A 182 -11.01 39.79 13.11
C SER A 182 -9.82 38.85 13.31
N GLU A 183 -8.58 39.33 13.10
CA GLU A 183 -7.38 38.58 13.43
C GLU A 183 -7.33 38.17 14.91
N PHE A 184 -7.89 38.97 15.79
CA PHE A 184 -8.01 38.65 17.20
C PHE A 184 -8.88 37.40 17.40
N THR A 185 -9.98 37.30 16.67
CA THR A 185 -10.87 36.13 16.66
C THR A 185 -10.16 34.90 16.13
N VAL A 186 -9.35 35.04 15.04
CA VAL A 186 -8.52 33.96 14.51
C VAL A 186 -7.54 33.45 15.59
N LYS A 187 -6.83 34.35 16.27
CA LYS A 187 -5.89 34.00 17.36
C LYS A 187 -6.61 33.26 18.48
N SER A 188 -7.82 33.68 18.84
CA SER A 188 -8.64 33.01 19.84
C SER A 188 -9.02 31.59 19.42
N HIS A 189 -9.44 31.40 18.17
CA HIS A 189 -9.74 30.07 17.63
C HIS A 189 -8.47 29.17 17.61
N LEU A 190 -7.33 29.70 17.16
CA LEU A 190 -6.07 28.97 17.14
C LEU A 190 -5.65 28.53 18.56
N TYR A 191 -5.80 29.40 19.55
CA TYR A 191 -5.53 29.03 20.93
C TYR A 191 -6.41 27.86 21.40
N GLN A 192 -7.72 27.90 21.12
CA GLN A 192 -8.64 26.81 21.47
C GLN A 192 -8.31 25.53 20.70
N ILE A 193 -8.00 25.64 19.40
CA ILE A 193 -7.57 24.51 18.55
C ILE A 193 -6.32 23.88 19.14
N PHE A 194 -5.26 24.65 19.44
CA PHE A 194 -4.01 24.11 19.97
C PHE A 194 -4.23 23.41 21.32
N ARG A 195 -5.08 23.98 22.17
CA ARG A 195 -5.45 23.36 23.44
C ARG A 195 -6.20 22.04 23.24
N LYS A 196 -7.20 22.02 22.35
CA LYS A 196 -8.01 20.83 22.06
C LYS A 196 -7.17 19.73 21.41
N LEU A 197 -6.25 20.10 20.51
CA LEU A 197 -5.35 19.16 19.82
C LEU A 197 -4.16 18.72 20.69
N ALA A 198 -3.96 19.30 21.86
CA ALA A 198 -2.78 19.12 22.70
C ALA A 198 -1.46 19.40 21.96
N VAL A 199 -1.45 20.37 21.04
CA VAL A 199 -0.27 20.80 20.27
C VAL A 199 0.26 22.13 20.78
N LYS A 200 1.57 22.37 20.63
CA LYS A 200 2.26 23.54 21.20
C LYS A 200 2.40 24.69 20.20
N ASN A 201 2.30 24.44 18.91
CA ASN A 201 2.55 25.45 17.89
C ASN A 201 1.80 25.17 16.58
N ARG A 202 1.84 26.17 15.68
CA ARG A 202 1.22 26.13 14.35
C ARG A 202 1.68 24.94 13.50
N VAL A 203 3.00 24.63 13.53
CA VAL A 203 3.55 23.55 12.69
C VAL A 203 2.98 22.19 13.13
N GLN A 204 2.87 21.96 14.43
CA GLN A 204 2.25 20.76 14.97
C GLN A 204 0.75 20.68 14.65
N ALA A 205 0.04 21.81 14.65
CA ALA A 205 -1.37 21.85 14.27
C ALA A 205 -1.57 21.52 12.78
N ILE A 206 -0.71 22.03 11.89
CA ILE A 206 -0.71 21.69 10.46
C ILE A 206 -0.39 20.21 10.25
N ALA A 207 0.62 19.67 10.94
CA ALA A 207 0.97 18.26 10.87
C ALA A 207 -0.21 17.37 11.32
N TRP A 208 -0.88 17.73 12.40
CA TRP A 208 -2.08 17.06 12.87
C TRP A 208 -3.21 17.13 11.81
N ALA A 209 -3.46 18.31 11.24
CA ALA A 209 -4.50 18.51 10.23
C ALA A 209 -4.25 17.65 8.98
N ASN A 210 -3.00 17.58 8.51
CA ASN A 210 -2.61 16.75 7.37
C ASN A 210 -2.82 15.25 7.62
N GLN A 211 -2.76 14.81 8.86
CA GLN A 211 -2.96 13.41 9.24
C GLN A 211 -4.43 13.06 9.51
N ASN A 212 -5.24 14.01 9.94
CA ASN A 212 -6.58 13.74 10.49
C ASN A 212 -7.73 14.39 9.71
N LEU A 213 -7.48 15.43 8.95
CA LEU A 213 -8.48 16.08 8.10
C LEU A 213 -8.19 15.71 6.65
N LEU A 214 -8.97 14.79 6.10
CA LEU A 214 -8.93 14.51 4.67
C LEU A 214 -9.30 15.76 3.88
N ALA A 215 -8.50 16.05 2.82
CA ALA A 215 -8.76 17.12 1.88
C ALA A 215 -10.06 16.89 1.10
#